data_1959ef954bf5d92e9b290a5e84f35313
#
_entry.id   1959ef954bf5d92e9b290a5e84f35313
#
_cell.length_a   1.000
_cell.length_b   1.000
_cell.length_c   1.000
_cell.angle_alpha   90.00
_cell.angle_beta   90.00
_cell.angle_gamma   90.00
#
_symmetry.space_group_name_H-M   'P 1'
#
loop_
_entity.id
_entity.type
_entity.pdbx_description
1 polymer ?
#
loop_
_entity_poly.entity_id
_entity_poly.type
_entity_poly.pdbx_seq_one_letter_code
_entity_poly.pdbx_strand_id
1 'polypeptide(L)'
;MATRGARGFGQYSGAARALERVGDRWALLIVRDLLVGPRRYGDLKAGLPRIPTNILSDRLKELQEAGVLRRVPTVRGGYELTALGRGLEPVVVALERWGWSVLGEQGEGDLVTRDALAIALRAAFRPDASAGMPPTEYVLHVGEVSVAAAVVGTSLDVAPIGPDALPQPRRPEPEPAFEATLEVLTDPAGFRDLISSASDPGSLQILAGDAESVVRFTRTFHIESFEPPGKAGAAGAEASVA
;
A
#
# COMPACT_ATOMS: atom_id res chain seq x y z
N MET A 1 4.59 37.27 -17.50
CA MET A 1 4.44 35.96 -16.83
C MET A 1 3.14 36.04 -16.05
N ALA A 2 2.09 35.39 -16.53
CA ALA A 2 0.81 35.39 -15.85
C ALA A 2 0.90 34.48 -14.62
N THR A 3 0.91 35.06 -13.45
CA THR A 3 0.69 34.39 -12.16
C THR A 3 -0.65 33.64 -12.28
N ARG A 4 -0.60 32.30 -12.31
CA ARG A 4 -1.79 31.47 -12.11
C ARG A 4 -2.38 31.88 -10.75
N GLY A 5 -3.39 32.76 -10.81
CA GLY A 5 -4.08 33.28 -9.64
C GLY A 5 -4.53 32.14 -8.73
N ALA A 6 -4.37 32.35 -7.45
CA ALA A 6 -4.59 31.47 -6.34
C ALA A 6 -5.88 30.64 -6.46
N ARG A 7 -5.77 29.41 -7.00
CA ARG A 7 -6.76 28.35 -6.82
C ARG A 7 -6.51 27.63 -5.49
N GLY A 8 -6.31 28.40 -4.42
CA GLY A 8 -6.19 27.87 -3.09
C GLY A 8 -7.56 27.81 -2.42
N PHE A 9 -7.69 26.95 -1.40
CA PHE A 9 -8.92 26.86 -0.58
C PHE A 9 -9.18 28.14 0.24
N GLY A 10 -8.29 29.14 0.18
CA GLY A 10 -8.41 30.37 0.98
C GLY A 10 -8.27 30.16 2.49
N GLN A 11 -7.76 29.00 2.91
CA GLN A 11 -7.60 28.64 4.31
C GLN A 11 -6.12 28.61 4.72
N TYR A 12 -5.80 29.19 5.87
CA TYR A 12 -4.51 29.04 6.52
C TYR A 12 -4.50 27.75 7.36
N SER A 13 -4.35 26.60 6.69
CA SER A 13 -4.44 25.27 7.27
C SER A 13 -3.43 24.34 6.60
N GLY A 14 -2.77 23.49 7.39
CA GLY A 14 -1.86 22.46 6.87
C GLY A 14 -2.58 21.48 5.94
N ALA A 15 -3.79 21.05 6.29
CA ALA A 15 -4.61 20.17 5.45
C ALA A 15 -4.97 20.83 4.12
N ALA A 16 -5.40 22.10 4.12
CA ALA A 16 -5.70 22.83 2.88
C ALA A 16 -4.45 22.93 1.99
N ARG A 17 -3.30 23.26 2.57
CA ARG A 17 -2.04 23.33 1.82
C ARG A 17 -1.56 22.00 1.30
N ALA A 18 -1.81 20.90 2.00
CA ALA A 18 -1.51 19.55 1.52
C ALA A 18 -2.42 19.18 0.33
N LEU A 19 -3.73 19.40 0.46
CA LEU A 19 -4.69 19.11 -0.60
C LEU A 19 -4.47 19.96 -1.86
N GLU A 20 -3.97 21.19 -1.74
CA GLU A 20 -3.55 22.00 -2.90
C GLU A 20 -2.43 21.35 -3.71
N ARG A 21 -1.62 20.46 -3.11
CA ARG A 21 -0.48 19.77 -3.74
C ARG A 21 -0.78 18.34 -4.17
N VAL A 22 -1.52 17.61 -3.34
CA VAL A 22 -1.74 16.17 -3.52
C VAL A 22 -3.21 15.76 -3.49
N GLY A 23 -4.15 16.71 -3.49
CA GLY A 23 -5.57 16.43 -3.41
C GLY A 23 -6.22 15.91 -4.71
N ASP A 24 -5.47 15.80 -5.79
CA ASP A 24 -5.96 15.12 -6.99
C ASP A 24 -6.01 13.61 -6.78
N ARG A 25 -7.05 12.96 -7.30
CA ARG A 25 -7.31 11.52 -7.14
C ARG A 25 -6.14 10.60 -7.54
N TRP A 26 -5.27 11.03 -8.46
CA TRP A 26 -4.13 10.25 -8.93
C TRP A 26 -2.84 10.56 -8.16
N ALA A 27 -2.76 11.73 -7.53
CA ALA A 27 -1.54 12.18 -6.89
C ALA A 27 -1.06 11.22 -5.79
N LEU A 28 -1.95 10.84 -4.86
CA LEU A 28 -1.59 9.91 -3.79
C LEU A 28 -1.34 8.49 -4.29
N LEU A 29 -1.96 8.05 -5.39
CA LEU A 29 -1.67 6.76 -6.01
C LEU A 29 -0.27 6.74 -6.67
N ILE A 30 0.15 7.84 -7.31
CA ILE A 30 1.50 8.01 -7.83
C ILE A 30 2.52 8.01 -6.67
N VAL A 31 2.23 8.72 -5.59
CA VAL A 31 3.07 8.73 -4.37
C VAL A 31 3.17 7.33 -3.78
N ARG A 32 2.06 6.59 -3.69
CA ARG A 32 2.01 5.20 -3.22
C ARG A 32 3.02 4.32 -3.97
N ASP A 33 2.99 4.34 -5.29
CA ASP A 33 3.87 3.50 -6.10
C ASP A 33 5.35 3.92 -5.94
N LEU A 34 5.61 5.22 -5.81
CA LEU A 34 6.96 5.77 -5.59
C LEU A 34 7.49 5.58 -4.15
N LEU A 35 6.64 5.28 -3.16
CA LEU A 35 7.06 4.89 -1.81
C LEU A 35 7.74 3.54 -1.80
N VAL A 36 7.38 2.65 -2.71
CA VAL A 36 8.02 1.33 -2.85
C VAL A 36 9.40 1.46 -3.49
N GLY A 37 9.59 2.45 -4.38
CA GLY A 37 10.88 2.73 -5.00
C GLY A 37 10.77 3.61 -6.25
N PRO A 38 11.89 3.98 -6.87
CA PRO A 38 11.89 4.75 -8.12
C PRO A 38 11.16 4.01 -9.24
N ARG A 39 10.38 4.74 -10.05
CA ARG A 39 9.59 4.18 -11.17
C ARG A 39 9.82 4.99 -12.44
N ARG A 40 9.85 4.31 -13.58
CA ARG A 40 9.78 4.97 -14.89
C ARG A 40 8.34 5.38 -15.19
N TYR A 41 8.17 6.24 -16.16
CA TYR A 41 6.83 6.63 -16.64
C TYR A 41 5.98 5.40 -17.02
N GLY A 42 6.58 4.44 -17.75
CA GLY A 42 5.91 3.21 -18.16
C GLY A 42 5.46 2.34 -16.98
N ASP A 43 6.29 2.27 -15.92
CA ASP A 43 5.99 1.50 -14.71
C ASP A 43 4.79 2.09 -13.97
N LEU A 44 4.76 3.44 -13.81
CA LEU A 44 3.63 4.16 -13.22
C LEU A 44 2.35 3.99 -14.06
N LYS A 45 2.49 4.03 -15.40
CA LYS A 45 1.35 3.82 -16.30
C LYS A 45 0.79 2.39 -16.19
N ALA A 46 1.66 1.39 -16.04
CA ALA A 46 1.27 0.00 -15.84
C ALA A 46 0.61 -0.22 -14.47
N GLY A 47 1.15 0.39 -13.40
CA GLY A 47 0.60 0.34 -12.03
C GLY A 47 -0.72 1.10 -11.87
N LEU A 48 -1.03 2.03 -12.76
CA LEU A 48 -2.24 2.85 -12.76
C LEU A 48 -3.00 2.71 -14.10
N PRO A 49 -3.60 1.54 -14.38
CA PRO A 49 -4.08 1.19 -15.72
C PRO A 49 -5.12 2.16 -16.27
N ARG A 50 -5.99 2.70 -15.40
CA ARG A 50 -7.08 3.61 -15.79
C ARG A 50 -6.67 5.09 -15.84
N ILE A 51 -5.42 5.47 -15.51
CA ILE A 51 -4.98 6.86 -15.64
C ILE A 51 -4.76 7.23 -17.11
N PRO A 52 -5.38 8.29 -17.65
CA PRO A 52 -5.06 8.76 -18.99
C PRO A 52 -3.61 9.24 -19.09
N THR A 53 -2.96 9.01 -20.23
CA THR A 53 -1.54 9.35 -20.45
C THR A 53 -1.23 10.83 -20.24
N ASN A 54 -2.09 11.71 -20.71
CA ASN A 54 -1.95 13.16 -20.51
C ASN A 54 -2.09 13.53 -19.02
N ILE A 55 -3.03 12.93 -18.31
CA ILE A 55 -3.24 13.18 -16.86
C ILE A 55 -2.02 12.71 -16.07
N LEU A 56 -1.46 11.53 -16.35
CA LEU A 56 -0.24 11.07 -15.69
C LEU A 56 0.91 12.08 -15.90
N SER A 57 1.10 12.55 -17.13
CA SER A 57 2.15 13.53 -17.45
C SER A 57 1.95 14.85 -16.69
N ASP A 58 0.71 15.34 -16.62
CA ASP A 58 0.36 16.57 -15.91
C ASP A 58 0.58 16.42 -14.40
N ARG A 59 0.13 15.30 -13.80
CA ARG A 59 0.31 15.03 -12.36
C ARG A 59 1.79 14.89 -11.97
N LEU A 60 2.59 14.20 -12.78
CA LEU A 60 4.04 14.09 -12.55
C LEU A 60 4.72 15.46 -12.59
N LYS A 61 4.33 16.32 -13.53
CA LYS A 61 4.85 17.68 -13.59
C LYS A 61 4.44 18.53 -12.37
N GLU A 62 3.17 18.49 -11.99
CA GLU A 62 2.66 19.23 -10.83
C GLU A 62 3.29 18.76 -9.51
N LEU A 63 3.44 17.45 -9.32
CA LEU A 63 4.11 16.89 -8.15
C LEU A 63 5.61 17.26 -8.12
N GLN A 64 6.25 17.37 -9.28
CA GLN A 64 7.64 17.84 -9.39
C GLN A 64 7.74 19.34 -9.05
N GLU A 65 6.85 20.17 -9.57
CA GLU A 65 6.77 21.62 -9.26
C GLU A 65 6.46 21.84 -7.76
N ALA A 66 5.64 20.96 -7.14
CA ALA A 66 5.36 20.99 -5.72
C ALA A 66 6.52 20.46 -4.84
N GLY A 67 7.62 19.97 -5.45
CA GLY A 67 8.76 19.42 -4.74
C GLY A 67 8.53 18.05 -4.09
N VAL A 68 7.43 17.35 -4.42
CA VAL A 68 7.08 16.03 -3.87
C VAL A 68 7.93 14.93 -4.50
N LEU A 69 8.17 15.02 -5.79
CA LEU A 69 9.03 14.08 -6.53
C LEU A 69 10.09 14.80 -7.36
N ARG A 70 11.09 14.05 -7.81
CA ARG A 70 12.12 14.50 -8.74
C ARG A 70 12.44 13.45 -9.79
N ARG A 71 13.06 13.87 -10.88
CA ARG A 71 13.62 12.94 -11.88
C ARG A 71 14.94 12.37 -11.41
N VAL A 72 15.19 11.10 -11.71
CA VAL A 72 16.44 10.40 -11.39
C VAL A 72 17.15 10.00 -12.68
N PRO A 73 18.40 10.45 -12.91
CA PRO A 73 19.16 10.10 -14.11
C PRO A 73 19.48 8.60 -14.21
N THR A 74 19.71 7.95 -13.06
CA THR A 74 20.10 6.53 -12.97
C THR A 74 19.01 5.56 -13.40
N VAL A 75 17.74 5.96 -13.37
CA VAL A 75 16.58 5.17 -13.78
C VAL A 75 16.06 5.69 -15.15
N ARG A 76 16.92 5.95 -16.13
CA ARG A 76 16.57 6.39 -17.50
C ARG A 76 15.22 7.14 -17.59
N GLY A 77 15.14 8.36 -17.03
CA GLY A 77 13.92 9.17 -17.00
C GLY A 77 12.91 8.72 -15.92
N GLY A 78 13.35 8.02 -14.88
CA GLY A 78 12.53 7.65 -13.75
C GLY A 78 12.23 8.82 -12.80
N TYR A 79 11.32 8.55 -11.89
CA TYR A 79 10.89 9.46 -10.83
C TYR A 79 11.12 8.80 -9.48
N GLU A 80 11.45 9.60 -8.50
CA GLU A 80 11.52 9.19 -7.10
C GLU A 80 10.95 10.27 -6.18
N LEU A 81 10.57 9.90 -4.98
CA LEU A 81 10.13 10.86 -3.96
C LEU A 81 11.30 11.63 -3.40
N THR A 82 11.11 12.92 -3.17
CA THR A 82 11.98 13.74 -2.35
C THR A 82 11.77 13.42 -0.85
N ALA A 83 12.53 14.04 0.05
CA ALA A 83 12.26 13.94 1.48
C ALA A 83 10.84 14.44 1.84
N LEU A 84 10.36 15.52 1.19
CA LEU A 84 9.00 16.02 1.35
C LEU A 84 7.97 14.98 0.88
N GLY A 85 8.20 14.32 -0.26
CA GLY A 85 7.32 13.29 -0.78
C GLY A 85 7.27 12.04 0.10
N ARG A 86 8.41 11.59 0.61
CA ARG A 86 8.46 10.49 1.58
C ARG A 86 7.73 10.82 2.89
N GLY A 87 7.67 12.08 3.29
CA GLY A 87 6.85 12.54 4.41
C GLY A 87 5.34 12.28 4.26
N LEU A 88 4.87 11.89 3.05
CA LEU A 88 3.48 11.47 2.81
C LEU A 88 3.22 10.00 3.16
N GLU A 89 4.25 9.20 3.46
CA GLU A 89 4.06 7.77 3.77
C GLU A 89 3.02 7.53 4.89
N PRO A 90 3.04 8.24 6.04
CA PRO A 90 2.01 8.05 7.06
C PRO A 90 0.59 8.36 6.57
N VAL A 91 0.44 9.32 5.64
CA VAL A 91 -0.86 9.67 5.05
C VAL A 91 -1.35 8.56 4.14
N VAL A 92 -0.46 8.02 3.28
CA VAL A 92 -0.79 6.91 2.37
C VAL A 92 -1.13 5.65 3.15
N VAL A 93 -0.35 5.32 4.18
CA VAL A 93 -0.61 4.17 5.08
C VAL A 93 -1.94 4.33 5.82
N ALA A 94 -2.26 5.52 6.32
CA ALA A 94 -3.54 5.77 6.98
C ALA A 94 -4.71 5.67 6.00
N LEU A 95 -4.54 6.17 4.77
CA LEU A 95 -5.53 6.05 3.70
C LEU A 95 -5.75 4.59 3.30
N GLU A 96 -4.68 3.81 3.20
CA GLU A 96 -4.74 2.37 2.93
C GLU A 96 -5.56 1.65 4.01
N ARG A 97 -5.24 1.84 5.29
CA ARG A 97 -5.99 1.26 6.41
C ARG A 97 -7.47 1.62 6.38
N TRP A 98 -7.78 2.88 6.16
CA TRP A 98 -9.19 3.31 6.04
C TRP A 98 -9.86 2.69 4.81
N GLY A 99 -9.16 2.66 3.67
CA GLY A 99 -9.63 2.10 2.42
C GLY A 99 -10.01 0.62 2.52
N TRP A 100 -9.32 -0.15 3.35
CA TRP A 100 -9.64 -1.56 3.59
C TRP A 100 -11.05 -1.77 4.16
N SER A 101 -11.56 -0.83 4.96
CA SER A 101 -12.93 -0.89 5.50
C SER A 101 -14.03 -0.73 4.43
N VAL A 102 -13.66 -0.21 3.25
CA VAL A 102 -14.59 0.06 2.14
C VAL A 102 -14.15 -0.64 0.85
N LEU A 103 -13.15 -1.53 0.91
CA LEU A 103 -12.57 -2.18 -0.27
C LEU A 103 -13.60 -3.03 -1.03
N GLY A 104 -14.45 -3.77 -0.32
CA GLY A 104 -15.43 -4.66 -0.93
C GLY A 104 -14.81 -5.84 -1.68
N GLU A 105 -15.57 -6.39 -2.61
CA GLU A 105 -15.11 -7.44 -3.52
C GLU A 105 -14.35 -6.83 -4.71
N GLN A 106 -13.41 -7.59 -5.27
CA GLN A 106 -12.67 -7.16 -6.46
C GLN A 106 -13.63 -7.00 -7.64
N GLY A 107 -13.67 -5.80 -8.21
CA GLY A 107 -14.46 -5.50 -9.40
C GLY A 107 -13.83 -6.07 -10.67
N GLU A 108 -14.64 -6.26 -11.72
CA GLU A 108 -14.15 -6.67 -13.03
C GLU A 108 -13.11 -5.66 -13.57
N GLY A 109 -11.95 -6.16 -13.95
CA GLY A 109 -10.83 -5.37 -14.46
C GLY A 109 -10.05 -4.57 -13.39
N ASP A 110 -10.31 -4.82 -12.10
CA ASP A 110 -9.43 -4.32 -11.05
C ASP A 110 -8.17 -5.19 -10.96
N LEU A 111 -7.02 -4.53 -10.89
CA LEU A 111 -5.72 -5.21 -10.84
C LEU A 111 -5.13 -5.11 -9.43
N VAL A 112 -4.63 -6.22 -8.93
CA VAL A 112 -3.66 -6.21 -7.84
C VAL A 112 -2.30 -5.85 -8.42
N THR A 113 -1.66 -4.83 -7.89
CA THR A 113 -0.31 -4.44 -8.32
C THR A 113 0.70 -4.71 -7.20
N ARG A 114 1.96 -4.97 -7.57
CA ARG A 114 3.04 -5.22 -6.59
C ARG A 114 3.20 -4.05 -5.62
N ASP A 115 3.09 -2.82 -6.13
CA ASP A 115 3.25 -1.62 -5.31
C ASP A 115 2.07 -1.45 -4.33
N ALA A 116 0.84 -1.73 -4.77
CA ALA A 116 -0.33 -1.73 -3.89
C ALA A 116 -0.19 -2.81 -2.79
N LEU A 117 0.22 -4.03 -3.17
CA LEU A 117 0.42 -5.13 -2.23
C LEU A 117 1.52 -4.79 -1.19
N ALA A 118 2.62 -4.18 -1.63
CA ALA A 118 3.70 -3.74 -0.73
C ALA A 118 3.21 -2.69 0.28
N ILE A 119 2.39 -1.74 -0.15
CA ILE A 119 1.83 -0.71 0.75
C ILE A 119 0.76 -1.31 1.67
N ALA A 120 -0.06 -2.26 1.21
CA ALA A 120 -1.01 -2.98 2.06
C ALA A 120 -0.29 -3.71 3.20
N LEU A 121 0.84 -4.38 2.92
CA LEU A 121 1.66 -5.02 3.96
C LEU A 121 2.26 -3.99 4.94
N ARG A 122 2.74 -2.84 4.47
CA ARG A 122 3.20 -1.75 5.35
C ARG A 122 2.06 -1.22 6.22
N ALA A 123 0.86 -1.09 5.67
CA ALA A 123 -0.31 -0.66 6.42
C ALA A 123 -0.77 -1.69 7.45
N ALA A 124 -0.65 -2.99 7.13
CA ALA A 124 -1.00 -4.07 8.02
C ALA A 124 0.04 -4.35 9.11
N PHE A 125 1.29 -3.92 8.93
CA PHE A 125 2.40 -4.24 9.82
C PHE A 125 2.19 -3.70 11.25
N ARG A 126 2.44 -4.57 12.23
CA ARG A 126 2.30 -4.32 13.67
C ARG A 126 3.67 -4.49 14.35
N PRO A 127 4.47 -3.42 14.48
CA PRO A 127 5.83 -3.49 15.02
C PRO A 127 5.89 -4.12 16.42
N ASP A 128 4.93 -3.80 17.28
CA ASP A 128 4.90 -4.31 18.66
C ASP A 128 4.66 -5.83 18.70
N ALA A 129 3.87 -6.35 17.76
CA ALA A 129 3.60 -7.78 17.66
C ALA A 129 4.80 -8.58 17.13
N SER A 130 5.69 -7.94 16.37
CA SER A 130 6.87 -8.57 15.78
C SER A 130 8.14 -8.47 16.65
N ALA A 131 8.17 -7.58 17.64
CA ALA A 131 9.37 -7.22 18.40
C ALA A 131 10.10 -8.41 19.06
N GLY A 132 9.36 -9.44 19.49
CA GLY A 132 9.91 -10.65 20.12
C GLY A 132 9.97 -11.87 19.20
N MET A 133 9.68 -11.72 17.91
CA MET A 133 9.69 -12.83 16.95
C MET A 133 11.07 -13.00 16.31
N PRO A 134 11.45 -14.22 15.90
CA PRO A 134 12.68 -14.43 15.14
C PRO A 134 12.63 -13.69 13.79
N PRO A 135 13.78 -13.29 13.23
CA PRO A 135 13.87 -12.74 11.89
C PRO A 135 13.17 -13.66 10.88
N THR A 136 12.14 -13.14 10.22
CA THR A 136 11.26 -13.95 9.36
C THR A 136 11.11 -13.30 8.00
N GLU A 137 11.23 -14.11 6.94
CA GLU A 137 10.86 -13.71 5.60
C GLU A 137 9.47 -14.27 5.25
N TYR A 138 8.61 -13.39 4.74
CA TYR A 138 7.29 -13.72 4.24
C TYR A 138 7.26 -13.48 2.73
N VAL A 139 7.03 -14.53 1.95
CA VAL A 139 6.86 -14.46 0.49
C VAL A 139 5.39 -14.70 0.16
N LEU A 140 4.78 -13.70 -0.45
CA LEU A 140 3.36 -13.75 -0.78
C LEU A 140 3.18 -13.69 -2.30
N HIS A 141 2.52 -14.69 -2.84
CA HIS A 141 2.04 -14.75 -4.21
C HIS A 141 0.54 -14.51 -4.18
N VAL A 142 0.09 -13.36 -4.72
CA VAL A 142 -1.31 -12.96 -4.73
C VAL A 142 -1.76 -12.79 -6.18
N GLY A 143 -2.49 -13.78 -6.70
CA GLY A 143 -2.76 -13.87 -8.12
C GLY A 143 -1.46 -13.95 -8.92
N GLU A 144 -1.23 -12.98 -9.81
CA GLU A 144 -0.04 -12.94 -10.68
C GLU A 144 1.12 -12.09 -10.10
N VAL A 145 0.96 -11.50 -8.92
CA VAL A 145 1.96 -10.61 -8.33
C VAL A 145 2.59 -11.22 -7.09
N SER A 146 3.85 -10.91 -6.85
CA SER A 146 4.59 -11.46 -5.72
C SER A 146 5.39 -10.37 -5.01
N VAL A 147 5.44 -10.48 -3.69
CA VAL A 147 6.24 -9.61 -2.81
C VAL A 147 6.95 -10.44 -1.75
N ALA A 148 8.13 -9.99 -1.33
CA ALA A 148 8.82 -10.48 -0.15
C ALA A 148 8.78 -9.40 0.94
N ALA A 149 8.45 -9.81 2.17
CA ALA A 149 8.45 -8.96 3.34
C ALA A 149 9.41 -9.54 4.39
N ALA A 150 10.47 -8.80 4.66
CA ALA A 150 11.47 -9.14 5.66
C ALA A 150 11.14 -8.44 6.98
N VAL A 151 10.92 -9.19 8.04
CA VAL A 151 10.64 -8.68 9.39
C VAL A 151 11.79 -9.03 10.31
N VAL A 152 12.42 -8.00 10.89
CA VAL A 152 13.51 -8.13 11.87
C VAL A 152 13.22 -7.21 13.05
N GLY A 153 12.86 -7.78 14.18
CA GLY A 153 12.41 -7.02 15.33
C GLY A 153 11.17 -6.17 14.96
N THR A 154 11.27 -4.85 15.13
CA THR A 154 10.19 -3.90 14.80
C THR A 154 10.31 -3.30 13.38
N SER A 155 11.23 -3.81 12.57
CA SER A 155 11.50 -3.28 11.23
C SER A 155 10.87 -4.18 10.17
N LEU A 156 10.26 -3.55 9.18
CA LEU A 156 9.71 -4.19 7.98
C LEU A 156 10.37 -3.62 6.73
N ASP A 157 10.88 -4.50 5.89
CA ASP A 157 11.27 -4.19 4.52
C ASP A 157 10.42 -5.01 3.55
N VAL A 158 9.76 -4.34 2.60
CA VAL A 158 8.91 -5.00 1.59
C VAL A 158 9.44 -4.68 0.21
N ALA A 159 9.73 -5.74 -0.54
CA ALA A 159 10.22 -5.66 -1.91
C ALA A 159 9.33 -6.47 -2.87
N PRO A 160 8.89 -5.90 -3.99
CA PRO A 160 8.34 -6.67 -5.09
C PRO A 160 9.36 -7.67 -5.63
N ILE A 161 8.92 -8.89 -5.92
CA ILE A 161 9.74 -9.95 -6.50
C ILE A 161 9.14 -10.46 -7.82
N GLY A 162 9.95 -11.18 -8.60
CA GLY A 162 9.56 -11.77 -9.88
C GLY A 162 10.27 -11.12 -11.08
N PRO A 163 10.05 -11.64 -12.32
CA PRO A 163 10.82 -11.28 -13.50
C PRO A 163 10.71 -9.80 -13.90
N ASP A 164 9.58 -9.15 -13.58
CA ASP A 164 9.34 -7.74 -13.86
C ASP A 164 9.52 -6.85 -12.63
N ALA A 165 10.10 -7.39 -11.54
CA ALA A 165 10.39 -6.60 -10.36
C ALA A 165 11.46 -5.55 -10.69
N LEU A 166 11.15 -4.28 -10.41
CA LEU A 166 12.10 -3.21 -10.64
C LEU A 166 13.22 -3.27 -9.60
N PRO A 167 14.46 -2.87 -9.98
CA PRO A 167 15.55 -2.81 -9.03
C PRO A 167 15.15 -1.94 -7.83
N GLN A 168 15.20 -2.52 -6.65
CA GLN A 168 15.04 -1.80 -5.40
C GLN A 168 16.39 -1.18 -4.99
N PRO A 169 16.40 -0.11 -4.19
CA PRO A 169 17.59 0.28 -3.46
C PRO A 169 18.13 -0.97 -2.74
N ARG A 170 19.44 -1.24 -2.87
CA ARG A 170 20.05 -2.41 -2.24
C ARG A 170 19.65 -2.47 -0.77
N ARG A 171 19.17 -3.64 -0.34
CA ARG A 171 19.08 -3.96 1.09
C ARG A 171 20.46 -3.70 1.72
N PRO A 172 20.52 -3.20 2.97
CA PRO A 172 21.79 -3.09 3.66
C PRO A 172 22.46 -4.46 3.73
N GLU A 173 23.74 -4.49 3.39
CA GLU A 173 24.56 -5.69 3.57
C GLU A 173 25.14 -5.71 5.00
N PRO A 174 25.19 -6.86 5.69
CA PRO A 174 24.75 -8.17 5.22
C PRO A 174 23.24 -8.35 5.26
N GLU A 175 22.70 -9.16 4.33
CA GLU A 175 21.29 -9.57 4.42
C GLU A 175 21.06 -10.28 5.76
N PRO A 176 19.94 -9.98 6.46
CA PRO A 176 19.66 -10.67 7.71
C PRO A 176 19.50 -12.16 7.44
N ALA A 177 20.15 -12.98 8.25
CA ALA A 177 19.87 -14.42 8.24
C ALA A 177 18.47 -14.63 8.80
N PHE A 178 17.54 -15.10 7.97
CA PHE A 178 16.19 -15.43 8.42
C PHE A 178 16.22 -16.77 9.16
N GLU A 179 15.56 -16.82 10.32
CA GLU A 179 15.39 -18.03 11.11
C GLU A 179 14.12 -18.78 10.73
N ALA A 180 13.18 -18.08 10.07
CA ALA A 180 11.95 -18.66 9.59
C ALA A 180 11.56 -18.07 8.22
N THR A 181 10.86 -18.87 7.43
CA THR A 181 10.29 -18.44 6.15
C THR A 181 8.87 -18.96 6.04
N LEU A 182 7.97 -18.09 5.57
CA LEU A 182 6.63 -18.48 5.13
C LEU A 182 6.46 -18.06 3.67
N GLU A 183 6.16 -19.01 2.81
CA GLU A 183 5.80 -18.75 1.41
C GLU A 183 4.39 -19.25 1.16
N VAL A 184 3.53 -18.39 0.64
CA VAL A 184 2.13 -18.68 0.42
C VAL A 184 1.66 -18.22 -0.96
N LEU A 185 0.73 -18.98 -1.52
CA LEU A 185 -0.03 -18.64 -2.71
C LEU A 185 -1.50 -18.45 -2.33
N THR A 186 -2.09 -17.36 -2.77
CA THR A 186 -3.50 -17.04 -2.54
C THR A 186 -4.06 -16.17 -3.67
N ASP A 187 -5.37 -16.03 -3.73
CA ASP A 187 -6.02 -15.04 -4.56
C ASP A 187 -6.19 -13.68 -3.83
N PRO A 188 -6.65 -12.62 -4.49
CA PRO A 188 -6.85 -11.31 -3.85
C PRO A 188 -7.83 -11.32 -2.68
N ALA A 189 -8.87 -12.17 -2.73
CA ALA A 189 -9.84 -12.31 -1.66
C ALA A 189 -9.22 -12.98 -0.43
N GLY A 190 -8.49 -14.08 -0.64
CA GLY A 190 -7.77 -14.76 0.43
C GLY A 190 -6.67 -13.90 1.06
N PHE A 191 -5.98 -13.06 0.28
CA PHE A 191 -5.04 -12.08 0.83
C PHE A 191 -5.76 -11.04 1.70
N ARG A 192 -6.90 -10.51 1.23
CA ARG A 192 -7.72 -9.59 2.03
C ARG A 192 -8.10 -10.23 3.35
N ASP A 193 -8.61 -11.46 3.32
CA ASP A 193 -9.05 -12.17 4.50
C ASP A 193 -7.89 -12.50 5.44
N LEU A 194 -6.71 -12.82 4.90
CA LEU A 194 -5.49 -13.11 5.66
C LEU A 194 -5.02 -11.94 6.53
N ILE A 195 -5.18 -10.69 6.07
CA ILE A 195 -4.72 -9.50 6.82
C ILE A 195 -5.85 -8.71 7.50
N SER A 196 -7.13 -9.03 7.28
CA SER A 196 -8.26 -8.30 7.87
C SER A 196 -9.13 -9.15 8.80
N SER A 197 -9.11 -10.47 8.70
CA SER A 197 -9.92 -11.34 9.54
C SER A 197 -9.08 -12.48 10.12
N ALA A 198 -9.38 -12.85 11.37
CA ALA A 198 -8.77 -14.01 12.02
C ALA A 198 -9.37 -15.35 11.55
N SER A 199 -10.28 -15.32 10.57
CA SER A 199 -10.98 -16.48 10.05
C SER A 199 -10.19 -17.16 8.95
N ASP A 200 -10.36 -18.47 8.80
CA ASP A 200 -9.67 -19.35 7.86
C ASP A 200 -9.55 -18.73 6.44
N PRO A 201 -8.35 -18.45 5.94
CA PRO A 201 -8.17 -17.94 4.59
C PRO A 201 -8.40 -19.07 3.58
N GLY A 202 -9.65 -19.34 3.22
CA GLY A 202 -10.12 -20.51 2.46
C GLY A 202 -9.42 -20.80 1.12
N SER A 203 -8.53 -19.93 0.63
CA SER A 203 -7.77 -20.14 -0.62
C SER A 203 -6.25 -20.13 -0.41
N LEU A 204 -5.78 -20.23 0.85
CA LEU A 204 -4.36 -20.15 1.16
C LEU A 204 -3.65 -21.50 0.92
N GLN A 205 -2.66 -21.51 0.01
CA GLN A 205 -1.75 -22.63 -0.16
C GLN A 205 -0.39 -22.27 0.43
N ILE A 206 0.08 -23.06 1.40
CA ILE A 206 1.43 -22.93 1.97
C ILE A 206 2.40 -23.65 1.04
N LEU A 207 3.38 -22.92 0.50
CA LEU A 207 4.45 -23.46 -0.35
C LEU A 207 5.69 -23.76 0.49
N ALA A 208 5.99 -22.94 1.50
CA ALA A 208 7.05 -23.16 2.48
C ALA A 208 6.61 -22.63 3.86
N GLY A 209 7.08 -23.25 4.93
CA GLY A 209 6.66 -22.97 6.29
C GLY A 209 5.55 -23.92 6.77
N ASP A 210 4.89 -23.54 7.84
CA ASP A 210 3.86 -24.36 8.53
C ASP A 210 2.69 -23.49 9.00
N ALA A 211 1.67 -24.12 9.62
CA ALA A 211 0.50 -23.44 10.15
C ALA A 211 0.86 -22.43 11.26
N GLU A 212 1.92 -22.69 12.06
CA GLU A 212 2.38 -21.75 13.07
C GLU A 212 2.95 -20.48 12.43
N SER A 213 3.66 -20.61 11.31
CA SER A 213 4.18 -19.48 10.52
C SER A 213 3.03 -18.62 9.96
N VAL A 214 1.90 -19.23 9.57
CA VAL A 214 0.68 -18.49 9.16
C VAL A 214 0.09 -17.71 10.34
N VAL A 215 -0.04 -18.34 11.52
CA VAL A 215 -0.50 -17.65 12.73
C VAL A 215 0.43 -16.51 13.11
N ARG A 216 1.74 -16.70 12.95
CA ARG A 216 2.73 -15.63 13.16
C ARG A 216 2.53 -14.49 12.17
N PHE A 217 2.29 -14.81 10.91
CA PHE A 217 1.98 -13.81 9.88
C PHE A 217 0.76 -12.96 10.27
N THR A 218 -0.37 -13.58 10.62
CA THR A 218 -1.61 -12.85 10.98
C THR A 218 -1.49 -12.01 12.25
N ARG A 219 -0.58 -12.36 13.16
CA ARG A 219 -0.25 -11.51 14.31
C ARG A 219 0.60 -10.31 13.93
N THR A 220 1.54 -10.50 12.98
CA THR A 220 2.48 -9.47 12.51
C THR A 220 1.80 -8.49 11.56
N PHE A 221 0.89 -8.97 10.72
CA PHE A 221 0.19 -8.19 9.71
C PHE A 221 -1.31 -8.26 9.94
N HIS A 222 -1.90 -7.12 10.28
CA HIS A 222 -3.35 -7.04 10.48
C HIS A 222 -3.85 -5.62 10.29
N ILE A 223 -4.93 -5.45 9.54
CA ILE A 223 -5.66 -4.20 9.40
C ILE A 223 -7.00 -4.34 10.13
N GLU A 224 -7.18 -3.54 11.18
CA GLU A 224 -8.48 -3.47 11.86
C GLU A 224 -9.48 -2.77 10.94
N SER A 225 -10.58 -3.45 10.64
CA SER A 225 -11.66 -2.85 9.87
C SER A 225 -12.32 -1.75 10.69
N PHE A 226 -12.46 -0.56 10.14
CA PHE A 226 -13.35 0.46 10.69
C PHE A 226 -14.79 -0.03 10.49
N GLU A 227 -15.41 -0.58 11.52
CA GLU A 227 -16.85 -0.76 11.47
C GLU A 227 -17.50 0.64 11.48
N PRO A 228 -18.25 1.02 10.43
CA PRO A 228 -19.09 2.22 10.55
C PRO A 228 -20.03 1.98 11.74
N PRO A 229 -20.29 2.99 12.59
CA PRO A 229 -21.21 2.87 13.73
C PRO A 229 -22.49 2.24 13.22
N GLY A 230 -22.83 1.05 13.75
CA GLY A 230 -23.71 0.09 13.14
C GLY A 230 -25.06 0.70 12.78
N LYS A 231 -25.67 0.16 11.76
CA LYS A 231 -27.12 0.07 11.61
C LYS A 231 -27.68 -0.84 12.74
N ALA A 232 -27.34 -0.53 13.98
CA ALA A 232 -28.00 -1.08 15.15
C ALA A 232 -29.31 -0.31 15.33
N GLY A 233 -30.43 -0.90 14.90
CA GLY A 233 -31.74 -0.42 15.33
C GLY A 233 -32.73 0.04 14.26
N ALA A 234 -32.86 -0.68 13.15
CA ALA A 234 -34.04 -0.53 12.29
C ALA A 234 -35.04 -1.71 12.39
N ALA A 235 -34.91 -2.54 13.42
CA ALA A 235 -35.78 -3.69 13.67
C ALA A 235 -36.62 -3.60 14.95
N GLY A 236 -36.91 -2.41 15.44
CA GLY A 236 -37.58 -2.22 16.74
C GLY A 236 -38.68 -1.16 16.80
N ALA A 237 -39.18 -0.62 15.69
CA ALA A 237 -40.13 0.48 15.71
C ALA A 237 -41.48 0.17 15.00
N GLU A 238 -41.82 -1.07 14.75
CA GLU A 238 -43.13 -1.44 14.20
C GLU A 238 -43.93 -2.37 15.13
N ALA A 239 -44.03 -2.06 16.38
CA ALA A 239 -44.95 -2.75 17.27
C ALA A 239 -45.36 -1.88 18.44
N SER A 240 -46.04 -0.76 18.19
CA SER A 240 -46.97 -0.16 19.18
C SER A 240 -47.75 1.03 18.58
N VAL A 241 -48.70 0.74 17.70
CA VAL A 241 -49.94 1.55 17.58
C VAL A 241 -51.03 0.59 17.18
N ALA A 242 -51.78 0.14 18.12
CA ALA A 242 -53.12 -0.34 18.03
C ALA A 242 -53.89 0.15 19.27
#